data_52bbb5e758431b46ae967a65a1ab127a
#
_entry.id   52bbb5e758431b46ae967a65a1ab127a
#
_cell.length_a   1.000
_cell.length_b   1.000
_cell.length_c   1.000
_cell.angle_alpha   90.00
_cell.angle_beta   90.00
_cell.angle_gamma   90.00
#
_symmetry.space_group_name_H-M   'P 1'
#
loop_
_entity.id
_entity.type
_entity.pdbx_description
1 polymer ?
#
loop_
_entity_poly.entity_id
_entity_poly.type
_entity_poly.pdbx_seq_one_letter_code
_entity_poly.pdbx_strand_id
1 'polypeptide(L)'
;MSDAVAIEPAVTDDAGELAAVAAVTFPLACPPGSTPEDMAAFIAEVLSADRFREYLDDGERSVLKAVLDEKIVGYALLNAMPPANSDVAAVVTQRPVTELSKMYVLPGQHGNGVSAALMRAALKTARTGGDIAVWLGVNQENVRAQRFYTKHGFTVAGTKTFTVGSQLHHDYVMLHQF
;
A
#
# COMPACT_ATOMS: atom_id res chain seq x y z
N MET A 1 -28.57 8.60 -3.18
CA MET A 1 -27.79 7.45 -3.69
C MET A 1 -26.33 7.67 -3.33
N SER A 2 -25.75 6.73 -2.62
CA SER A 2 -24.28 6.79 -2.44
C SER A 2 -23.65 6.40 -3.77
N ASP A 3 -22.84 7.27 -4.33
CA ASP A 3 -22.07 6.93 -5.51
C ASP A 3 -21.15 5.77 -5.17
N ALA A 4 -21.11 4.75 -6.02
CA ALA A 4 -20.20 3.64 -5.84
C ALA A 4 -18.77 4.11 -6.05
N VAL A 5 -17.84 3.65 -5.21
CA VAL A 5 -16.42 3.94 -5.42
C VAL A 5 -15.94 3.32 -6.72
N ALA A 6 -15.21 4.10 -7.52
CA ALA A 6 -14.55 3.63 -8.74
C ALA A 6 -13.05 3.41 -8.46
N ILE A 7 -12.53 2.26 -8.85
CA ILE A 7 -11.09 1.97 -8.77
C ILE A 7 -10.52 2.03 -10.18
N GLU A 8 -9.56 2.91 -10.38
CA GLU A 8 -8.98 3.20 -11.69
C GLU A 8 -7.45 3.27 -11.60
N PRO A 9 -6.73 2.95 -12.69
CA PRO A 9 -5.31 3.29 -12.77
C PRO A 9 -5.13 4.80 -12.63
N ALA A 10 -4.20 5.23 -11.78
CA ALA A 10 -3.84 6.62 -11.65
C ALA A 10 -3.00 7.08 -12.84
N VAL A 11 -3.06 8.36 -13.15
CA VAL A 11 -2.29 9.03 -14.21
C VAL A 11 -1.41 10.12 -13.61
N THR A 12 -0.45 10.62 -14.40
CA THR A 12 0.55 11.60 -13.91
C THR A 12 -0.09 12.85 -13.30
N ASP A 13 -1.21 13.30 -13.85
CA ASP A 13 -1.94 14.46 -13.31
C ASP A 13 -2.53 14.22 -11.92
N ASP A 14 -2.65 12.99 -11.48
CA ASP A 14 -3.15 12.63 -10.15
C ASP A 14 -2.10 12.78 -9.03
N ALA A 15 -0.83 12.98 -9.38
CA ALA A 15 0.27 12.92 -8.42
C ALA A 15 0.11 13.88 -7.23
N GLY A 16 -0.36 15.10 -7.46
CA GLY A 16 -0.58 16.09 -6.40
C GLY A 16 -1.69 15.66 -5.44
N GLU A 17 -2.79 15.16 -5.95
CA GLU A 17 -3.92 14.68 -5.13
C GLU A 17 -3.57 13.39 -4.38
N LEU A 18 -2.83 12.48 -5.02
CA LEU A 18 -2.30 11.28 -4.36
C LEU A 18 -1.38 11.64 -3.19
N ALA A 19 -0.47 12.60 -3.39
CA ALA A 19 0.42 13.09 -2.33
C ALA A 19 -0.37 13.70 -1.17
N ALA A 20 -1.44 14.43 -1.44
CA ALA A 20 -2.31 15.00 -0.41
C ALA A 20 -3.00 13.89 0.40
N VAL A 21 -3.52 12.85 -0.25
CA VAL A 21 -4.10 11.68 0.45
C VAL A 21 -3.05 10.98 1.30
N ALA A 22 -1.85 10.79 0.78
CA ALA A 22 -0.75 10.14 1.50
C ALA A 22 -0.33 10.94 2.74
N ALA A 23 -0.26 12.26 2.64
CA ALA A 23 0.11 13.14 3.76
C ALA A 23 -0.90 13.08 4.92
N VAL A 24 -2.17 12.85 4.63
CA VAL A 24 -3.22 12.67 5.65
C VAL A 24 -3.20 11.27 6.23
N THR A 25 -3.02 10.24 5.40
CA THR A 25 -3.22 8.84 5.79
C THR A 25 -1.99 8.20 6.42
N PHE A 26 -0.79 8.54 5.97
CA PHE A 26 0.43 7.91 6.48
C PHE A 26 0.63 8.11 7.99
N PRO A 27 0.48 9.33 8.56
CA PRO A 27 0.62 9.52 9.99
C PRO A 27 -0.36 8.69 10.83
N LEU A 28 -1.57 8.47 10.32
CA LEU A 28 -2.60 7.68 11.01
C LEU A 28 -2.27 6.19 11.06
N ALA A 29 -1.44 5.71 10.12
CA ALA A 29 -1.02 4.31 10.06
C ALA A 29 0.29 4.05 10.82
N CYS A 30 1.01 5.10 11.24
CA CYS A 30 2.26 4.94 11.95
C CYS A 30 2.03 4.42 13.38
N PRO A 31 2.95 3.58 13.91
CA PRO A 31 2.84 3.07 15.27
C PRO A 31 2.92 4.19 16.32
N PRO A 32 2.39 3.94 17.52
CA PRO A 32 2.60 4.85 18.65
C PRO A 32 4.10 5.09 18.89
N GLY A 33 4.47 6.33 19.20
CA GLY A 33 5.86 6.72 19.39
C GLY A 33 6.55 7.22 18.13
N SER A 34 5.94 7.15 16.97
CA SER A 34 6.45 7.82 15.76
C SER A 34 6.41 9.33 15.94
N THR A 35 7.52 10.02 15.64
CA THR A 35 7.59 11.46 15.82
C THR A 35 7.02 12.21 14.63
N PRO A 36 6.43 13.42 14.83
CA PRO A 36 5.97 14.24 13.71
C PRO A 36 7.08 14.57 12.71
N GLU A 37 8.29 14.78 13.19
CA GLU A 37 9.46 15.07 12.35
C GLU A 37 9.84 13.90 11.45
N ASP A 38 9.87 12.69 12.00
CA ASP A 38 10.18 11.47 11.24
C ASP A 38 9.09 11.16 10.22
N MET A 39 7.82 11.36 10.58
CA MET A 39 6.70 11.18 9.65
C MET A 39 6.74 12.20 8.51
N ALA A 40 7.02 13.47 8.81
CA ALA A 40 7.14 14.52 7.80
C ALA A 40 8.31 14.26 6.84
N ALA A 41 9.44 13.81 7.37
CA ALA A 41 10.61 13.46 6.55
C ALA A 41 10.30 12.30 5.61
N PHE A 42 9.62 11.26 6.09
CA PHE A 42 9.22 10.13 5.26
C PHE A 42 8.24 10.55 4.15
N ILE A 43 7.25 11.38 4.48
CA ILE A 43 6.29 11.90 3.49
C ILE A 43 7.03 12.70 2.42
N ALA A 44 7.95 13.58 2.80
CA ALA A 44 8.70 14.38 1.85
C ALA A 44 9.61 13.53 0.94
N GLU A 45 10.22 12.48 1.49
CA GLU A 45 11.18 11.63 0.77
C GLU A 45 10.50 10.57 -0.09
N VAL A 46 9.38 10.00 0.35
CA VAL A 46 8.78 8.81 -0.25
C VAL A 46 7.39 9.07 -0.84
N LEU A 47 6.64 10.03 -0.30
CA LEU A 47 5.22 10.24 -0.62
C LEU A 47 4.92 11.64 -1.16
N SER A 48 5.94 12.36 -1.65
CA SER A 48 5.75 13.65 -2.30
C SER A 48 5.11 13.51 -3.69
N ALA A 49 4.57 14.60 -4.21
CA ALA A 49 4.03 14.61 -5.57
C ALA A 49 5.08 14.20 -6.61
N ASP A 50 6.33 14.64 -6.45
CA ASP A 50 7.42 14.25 -7.36
C ASP A 50 7.70 12.74 -7.28
N ARG A 51 7.65 12.14 -6.09
CA ARG A 51 7.78 10.70 -5.94
C ARG A 51 6.62 9.95 -6.59
N PHE A 52 5.39 10.43 -6.45
CA PHE A 52 4.25 9.82 -7.14
C PHE A 52 4.39 9.90 -8.66
N ARG A 53 4.93 10.99 -9.20
CA ARG A 53 5.24 11.07 -10.63
C ARG A 53 6.25 10.01 -11.05
N GLU A 54 7.30 9.81 -10.27
CA GLU A 54 8.28 8.76 -10.51
C GLU A 54 7.63 7.37 -10.48
N TYR A 55 6.77 7.09 -9.50
CA TYR A 55 6.05 5.81 -9.42
C TYR A 55 5.13 5.59 -10.62
N LEU A 56 4.45 6.64 -11.08
CA LEU A 56 3.55 6.58 -12.23
C LEU A 56 4.29 6.36 -13.55
N ASP A 57 5.53 6.86 -13.65
CA ASP A 57 6.37 6.69 -14.83
C ASP A 57 7.16 5.36 -14.84
N ASP A 58 7.22 4.66 -13.71
CA ASP A 58 7.97 3.41 -13.57
C ASP A 58 7.13 2.23 -14.08
N GLY A 59 7.60 1.55 -15.11
CA GLY A 59 6.92 0.41 -15.72
C GLY A 59 6.75 -0.80 -14.79
N GLU A 60 7.54 -0.89 -13.71
CA GLU A 60 7.46 -1.96 -12.72
C GLU A 60 6.49 -1.63 -11.57
N ARG A 61 5.92 -0.44 -11.58
CA ARG A 61 4.98 0.01 -10.56
C ARG A 61 3.62 0.34 -11.16
N SER A 62 2.58 0.08 -10.36
CA SER A 62 1.21 0.45 -10.70
C SER A 62 0.59 1.18 -9.52
N VAL A 63 -0.07 2.30 -9.80
CA VAL A 63 -0.83 3.04 -8.79
C VAL A 63 -2.31 2.95 -9.15
N LEU A 64 -3.10 2.46 -8.21
CA LEU A 64 -4.57 2.43 -8.32
C LEU A 64 -5.13 3.54 -7.45
N LYS A 65 -6.10 4.29 -7.96
CA LYS A 65 -6.81 5.30 -7.21
C LYS A 65 -8.25 4.87 -6.96
N ALA A 66 -8.75 5.18 -5.77
CA ALA A 66 -10.16 5.04 -5.44
C ALA A 66 -10.81 6.42 -5.55
N VAL A 67 -11.81 6.54 -6.40
CA VAL A 67 -12.49 7.80 -6.68
C VAL A 67 -13.93 7.74 -6.18
N LEU A 68 -14.33 8.74 -5.40
CA LEU A 68 -15.67 8.92 -4.90
C LEU A 68 -16.02 10.40 -5.03
N ASP A 69 -17.16 10.73 -5.65
CA ASP A 69 -17.60 12.10 -5.90
C ASP A 69 -16.50 12.95 -6.58
N GLU A 70 -15.88 12.37 -7.62
CA GLU A 70 -14.82 13.00 -8.42
C GLU A 70 -13.51 13.31 -7.64
N LYS A 71 -13.37 12.77 -6.41
CA LYS A 71 -12.18 12.97 -5.57
C LYS A 71 -11.49 11.65 -5.29
N ILE A 72 -10.17 11.70 -5.22
CA ILE A 72 -9.38 10.56 -4.76
C ILE A 72 -9.53 10.43 -3.25
N VAL A 73 -10.04 9.28 -2.80
CA VAL A 73 -10.25 8.98 -1.37
C VAL A 73 -9.35 7.89 -0.85
N GLY A 74 -8.57 7.28 -1.71
CA GLY A 74 -7.61 6.25 -1.35
C GLY A 74 -6.76 5.84 -2.54
N TYR A 75 -5.70 5.09 -2.27
CA TYR A 75 -4.82 4.57 -3.32
C TYR A 75 -4.13 3.28 -2.89
N ALA A 76 -3.64 2.54 -3.89
CA ALA A 76 -2.76 1.40 -3.70
C ALA A 76 -1.55 1.54 -4.63
N LEU A 77 -0.35 1.27 -4.10
CA LEU A 77 0.89 1.23 -4.86
C LEU A 77 1.39 -0.21 -4.93
N LEU A 78 1.51 -0.73 -6.15
CA LEU A 78 2.00 -2.07 -6.43
C LEU A 78 3.41 -1.98 -7.02
N ASN A 79 4.28 -2.91 -6.62
CA ASN A 79 5.63 -3.02 -7.14
C ASN A 79 5.85 -4.46 -7.64
N ALA A 80 6.02 -4.61 -8.96
CA ALA A 80 6.16 -5.90 -9.63
C ALA A 80 7.59 -6.45 -9.62
N MET A 81 8.52 -5.79 -8.94
CA MET A 81 9.90 -6.28 -8.82
C MET A 81 10.01 -7.38 -7.76
N PRO A 82 10.98 -8.32 -7.92
CA PRO A 82 11.29 -9.27 -6.86
C PRO A 82 11.65 -8.56 -5.55
N PRO A 83 11.39 -9.18 -4.38
CA PRO A 83 11.76 -8.57 -3.11
C PRO A 83 13.26 -8.25 -3.03
N ALA A 84 13.58 -6.97 -2.77
CA ALA A 84 14.96 -6.51 -2.60
C ALA A 84 15.49 -6.78 -1.18
N ASN A 85 14.60 -6.82 -0.19
CA ASN A 85 14.96 -7.10 1.19
C ASN A 85 15.25 -8.60 1.35
N SER A 86 16.42 -8.94 1.90
CA SER A 86 16.85 -10.34 2.03
C SER A 86 15.96 -11.18 2.97
N ASP A 87 15.42 -10.57 4.02
CA ASP A 87 14.52 -11.25 4.94
C ASP A 87 13.19 -11.60 4.24
N VAL A 88 12.68 -10.71 3.40
CA VAL A 88 11.49 -10.94 2.59
C VAL A 88 11.77 -12.02 1.53
N ALA A 89 12.88 -11.90 0.81
CA ALA A 89 13.26 -12.87 -0.23
C ALA A 89 13.41 -14.29 0.32
N ALA A 90 13.81 -14.43 1.58
CA ALA A 90 13.95 -15.74 2.24
C ALA A 90 12.59 -16.44 2.48
N VAL A 91 11.51 -15.68 2.65
CA VAL A 91 10.18 -16.23 3.00
C VAL A 91 9.14 -16.04 1.88
N VAL A 92 9.38 -15.16 0.94
CA VAL A 92 8.55 -14.96 -0.27
C VAL A 92 9.34 -15.48 -1.47
N THR A 93 9.13 -16.74 -1.80
CA THR A 93 9.89 -17.44 -2.85
C THR A 93 9.11 -17.59 -4.16
N GLN A 94 7.83 -17.25 -4.17
CA GLN A 94 6.97 -17.30 -5.35
C GLN A 94 7.46 -16.31 -6.41
N ARG A 95 7.46 -16.74 -7.68
CA ARG A 95 7.83 -15.89 -8.83
C ARG A 95 6.94 -16.22 -10.04
N PRO A 96 6.42 -15.22 -10.75
CA PRO A 96 6.47 -13.77 -10.41
C PRO A 96 5.62 -13.42 -9.19
N VAL A 97 6.01 -12.36 -8.50
CA VAL A 97 5.32 -11.85 -7.31
C VAL A 97 5.29 -10.33 -7.32
N THR A 98 4.20 -9.75 -6.85
CA THR A 98 4.07 -8.29 -6.68
C THR A 98 3.98 -7.94 -5.19
N GLU A 99 4.63 -6.84 -4.81
CA GLU A 99 4.46 -6.22 -3.50
C GLU A 99 3.26 -5.25 -3.52
N LEU A 100 2.34 -5.40 -2.57
CA LEU A 100 1.43 -4.33 -2.22
C LEU A 100 2.19 -3.39 -1.27
N SER A 101 2.84 -2.40 -1.85
CA SER A 101 3.77 -1.53 -1.12
C SER A 101 3.05 -0.57 -0.19
N LYS A 102 1.92 -0.01 -0.66
CA LYS A 102 1.11 0.93 0.09
C LYS A 102 -0.35 0.78 -0.27
N MET A 103 -1.22 0.87 0.73
CA MET A 103 -2.66 0.96 0.53
C MET A 103 -3.26 1.77 1.67
N TYR A 104 -3.80 2.93 1.34
CA TYR A 104 -4.35 3.87 2.32
C TYR A 104 -5.66 4.45 1.83
N VAL A 105 -6.58 4.68 2.77
CA VAL A 105 -7.89 5.27 2.53
C VAL A 105 -8.11 6.40 3.53
N LEU A 106 -8.65 7.53 3.06
CA LEU A 106 -8.93 8.70 3.90
C LEU A 106 -9.83 8.34 5.10
N PRO A 107 -9.62 9.01 6.26
CA PRO A 107 -10.53 8.87 7.39
C PRO A 107 -11.96 9.23 6.96
N GLY A 108 -12.94 8.54 7.54
CA GLY A 108 -14.35 8.72 7.20
C GLY A 108 -14.85 7.88 6.02
N GLN A 109 -13.94 7.30 5.24
CA GLN A 109 -14.30 6.39 4.14
C GLN A 109 -14.22 4.91 4.54
N HIS A 110 -13.80 4.64 5.77
CA HIS A 110 -13.84 3.28 6.33
C HIS A 110 -15.30 2.87 6.53
N GLY A 111 -15.66 1.68 6.07
CA GLY A 111 -17.04 1.20 6.09
C GLY A 111 -17.83 1.44 4.81
N ASN A 112 -17.30 2.23 3.85
CA ASN A 112 -17.89 2.42 2.52
C ASN A 112 -17.39 1.40 1.50
N GLY A 113 -16.65 0.38 1.92
CA GLY A 113 -16.13 -0.65 1.04
C GLY A 113 -14.95 -0.23 0.18
N VAL A 114 -14.37 0.95 0.40
CA VAL A 114 -13.24 1.48 -0.40
C VAL A 114 -12.01 0.60 -0.26
N SER A 115 -11.63 0.25 0.96
CA SER A 115 -10.45 -0.60 1.21
C SER A 115 -10.60 -1.98 0.58
N ALA A 116 -11.78 -2.59 0.70
CA ALA A 116 -12.05 -3.90 0.09
C ALA A 116 -12.02 -3.82 -1.44
N ALA A 117 -12.56 -2.75 -2.02
CA ALA A 117 -12.54 -2.53 -3.46
C ALA A 117 -11.11 -2.32 -3.99
N LEU A 118 -10.29 -1.53 -3.30
CA LEU A 118 -8.87 -1.36 -3.62
C LEU A 118 -8.12 -2.68 -3.54
N MET A 119 -8.33 -3.47 -2.49
CA MET A 119 -7.67 -4.76 -2.33
C MET A 119 -8.04 -5.73 -3.46
N ARG A 120 -9.32 -5.83 -3.79
CA ARG A 120 -9.76 -6.69 -4.91
C ARG A 120 -9.13 -6.25 -6.23
N ALA A 121 -9.08 -4.94 -6.48
CA ALA A 121 -8.48 -4.40 -7.70
C ALA A 121 -6.96 -4.65 -7.74
N ALA A 122 -6.27 -4.50 -6.61
CA ALA A 122 -4.83 -4.76 -6.50
C ALA A 122 -4.51 -6.23 -6.79
N LEU A 123 -5.24 -7.16 -6.17
CA LEU A 123 -5.07 -8.59 -6.40
C LEU A 123 -5.39 -8.98 -7.85
N LYS A 124 -6.45 -8.40 -8.42
CA LYS A 124 -6.81 -8.62 -9.82
C LYS A 124 -5.72 -8.11 -10.77
N THR A 125 -5.17 -6.93 -10.51
CA THR A 125 -4.08 -6.35 -11.31
C THR A 125 -2.86 -7.26 -11.32
N ALA A 126 -2.43 -7.73 -10.16
CA ALA A 126 -1.29 -8.64 -10.04
C ALA A 126 -1.54 -9.97 -10.77
N ARG A 127 -2.69 -10.57 -10.55
CA ARG A 127 -3.06 -11.85 -11.17
C ARG A 127 -3.16 -11.74 -12.69
N THR A 128 -3.78 -10.68 -13.19
CA THR A 128 -3.90 -10.42 -14.64
C THR A 128 -2.52 -10.20 -15.27
N GLY A 129 -1.59 -9.61 -14.54
CA GLY A 129 -0.20 -9.42 -14.95
C GLY A 129 0.65 -10.70 -14.96
N GLY A 130 0.10 -11.82 -14.49
CA GLY A 130 0.79 -13.12 -14.47
C GLY A 130 1.42 -13.51 -13.14
N ASP A 131 1.25 -12.72 -12.10
CA ASP A 131 1.77 -13.06 -10.78
C ASP A 131 1.06 -14.28 -10.17
N ILE A 132 1.81 -15.06 -9.41
CA ILE A 132 1.27 -16.21 -8.67
C ILE A 132 1.02 -15.90 -7.20
N ALA A 133 1.48 -14.74 -6.73
CA ALA A 133 1.30 -14.30 -5.35
C ALA A 133 1.46 -12.78 -5.22
N VAL A 134 0.95 -12.25 -4.13
CA VAL A 134 1.15 -10.87 -3.68
C VAL A 134 1.64 -10.89 -2.23
N TRP A 135 2.64 -10.08 -1.91
CA TRP A 135 3.11 -9.94 -0.53
C TRP A 135 2.99 -8.50 -0.04
N LEU A 136 2.96 -8.32 1.25
CA LEU A 136 2.99 -7.02 1.91
C LEU A 136 3.73 -7.08 3.24
N GLY A 137 4.17 -5.92 3.71
CA GLY A 137 4.64 -5.73 5.08
C GLY A 137 3.61 -4.98 5.90
N VAL A 138 3.39 -5.39 7.14
CA VAL A 138 2.49 -4.72 8.07
C VAL A 138 3.10 -4.68 9.47
N ASN A 139 3.01 -3.54 10.13
CA ASN A 139 3.53 -3.39 11.48
C ASN A 139 2.86 -4.40 12.43
N GLN A 140 3.66 -5.04 13.29
CA GLN A 140 3.17 -6.08 14.20
C GLN A 140 2.17 -5.54 15.24
N GLU A 141 2.18 -4.24 15.50
CA GLU A 141 1.22 -3.58 16.39
C GLU A 141 -0.10 -3.21 15.68
N ASN A 142 -0.12 -3.20 14.35
CA ASN A 142 -1.31 -2.84 13.57
C ASN A 142 -2.24 -4.05 13.38
N VAL A 143 -2.89 -4.45 14.46
CA VAL A 143 -3.80 -5.61 14.50
C VAL A 143 -4.99 -5.44 13.57
N ARG A 144 -5.49 -4.21 13.44
CA ARG A 144 -6.63 -3.91 12.54
C ARG A 144 -6.29 -4.21 11.08
N ALA A 145 -5.13 -3.75 10.61
CA ALA A 145 -4.68 -4.03 9.26
C ALA A 145 -4.43 -5.52 9.03
N GLN A 146 -3.81 -6.19 10.00
CA GLN A 146 -3.58 -7.64 9.92
C GLN A 146 -4.88 -8.42 9.74
N ARG A 147 -5.93 -8.06 10.49
CA ARG A 147 -7.26 -8.68 10.35
C ARG A 147 -7.85 -8.44 8.96
N PHE A 148 -7.71 -7.23 8.44
CA PHE A 148 -8.18 -6.89 7.11
C PHE A 148 -7.45 -7.73 6.04
N TYR A 149 -6.13 -7.84 6.12
CA TYR A 149 -5.34 -8.63 5.18
C TYR A 149 -5.66 -10.12 5.29
N THR A 150 -5.79 -10.65 6.50
CA THR A 150 -6.20 -12.05 6.72
C THR A 150 -7.56 -12.35 6.10
N LYS A 151 -8.50 -11.43 6.24
CA LYS A 151 -9.84 -11.55 5.62
C LYS A 151 -9.75 -11.62 4.09
N HIS A 152 -8.74 -11.00 3.49
CA HIS A 152 -8.52 -11.01 2.05
C HIS A 152 -7.57 -12.12 1.57
N GLY A 153 -7.29 -13.10 2.42
CA GLY A 153 -6.54 -14.30 2.04
C GLY A 153 -5.03 -14.22 2.23
N PHE A 154 -4.53 -13.21 2.95
CA PHE A 154 -3.12 -13.14 3.33
C PHE A 154 -2.84 -13.95 4.59
N THR A 155 -1.67 -14.59 4.64
CA THR A 155 -1.17 -15.30 5.80
C THR A 155 0.24 -14.81 6.14
N VAL A 156 0.62 -14.91 7.41
CA VAL A 156 1.98 -14.54 7.84
C VAL A 156 2.99 -15.54 7.30
N ALA A 157 3.96 -15.04 6.54
CA ALA A 157 5.05 -15.83 5.98
C ALA A 157 6.37 -15.64 6.74
N GLY A 158 6.56 -14.51 7.39
CA GLY A 158 7.79 -14.17 8.11
C GLY A 158 7.74 -12.78 8.70
N THR A 159 8.93 -12.24 9.00
CA THR A 159 9.09 -10.92 9.58
C THR A 159 10.17 -10.14 8.86
N LYS A 160 10.08 -8.80 8.94
CA LYS A 160 11.12 -7.87 8.48
C LYS A 160 11.16 -6.65 9.37
N THR A 161 12.20 -5.84 9.24
CA THR A 161 12.26 -4.52 9.88
C THR A 161 11.86 -3.42 8.90
N PHE A 162 11.33 -2.33 9.44
CA PHE A 162 10.95 -1.15 8.68
C PHE A 162 11.37 0.11 9.46
N THR A 163 12.11 1.01 8.81
CA THR A 163 12.64 2.20 9.44
C THR A 163 11.86 3.44 9.01
N VAL A 164 11.43 4.24 9.99
CA VAL A 164 10.88 5.58 9.77
C VAL A 164 11.77 6.56 10.54
N GLY A 165 12.54 7.36 9.81
CA GLY A 165 13.54 8.25 10.42
C GLY A 165 14.57 7.47 11.24
N SER A 166 14.66 7.78 12.52
CA SER A 166 15.57 7.12 13.47
C SER A 166 14.97 5.88 14.15
N GLN A 167 13.68 5.58 13.89
CA GLN A 167 12.96 4.50 14.57
C GLN A 167 12.91 3.24 13.73
N LEU A 168 13.25 2.12 14.38
CA LEU A 168 13.14 0.79 13.81
C LEU A 168 11.83 0.14 14.27
N HIS A 169 11.03 -0.31 13.31
CA HIS A 169 9.79 -1.03 13.56
C HIS A 169 9.90 -2.47 13.07
N HIS A 170 9.11 -3.35 13.67
CA HIS A 170 9.03 -4.76 13.29
C HIS A 170 7.73 -5.03 12.56
N ASP A 171 7.83 -5.60 11.37
CA ASP A 171 6.71 -5.94 10.52
C ASP A 171 6.53 -7.45 10.39
N TYR A 172 5.29 -7.89 10.17
CA TYR A 172 5.01 -9.18 9.56
C TYR A 172 5.08 -9.06 8.04
N VAL A 173 5.65 -10.07 7.41
CA VAL A 173 5.52 -10.28 5.96
C VAL A 173 4.33 -11.18 5.75
N MET A 174 3.33 -10.70 5.02
CA MET A 174 2.12 -11.48 4.71
C MET A 174 2.06 -11.80 3.23
N LEU A 175 1.54 -12.98 2.90
CA LEU A 175 1.53 -13.53 1.55
C LEU A 175 0.13 -14.00 1.18
N HIS A 176 -0.33 -13.60 -0.01
CA HIS A 176 -1.53 -14.12 -0.66
C HIS A 176 -1.09 -14.90 -1.91
N GLN A 177 -1.46 -16.16 -1.99
CA GLN A 177 -1.20 -17.01 -3.14
C GLN A 177 -2.48 -17.21 -3.95
N PHE A 178 -2.36 -17.04 -5.27
CA PHE A 178 -3.48 -17.24 -6.19
C PHE A 178 -3.80 -18.71 -6.43
#